data_61953ab2aa69a05ec7e53534df73b6d2
#
_entry.id   61953ab2aa69a05ec7e53534df73b6d2
#
_cell.length_a   1.000
_cell.length_b   1.000
_cell.length_c   1.000
_cell.angle_alpha   90.00
_cell.angle_beta   90.00
_cell.angle_gamma   90.00
#
_symmetry.space_group_name_H-M   'P 1'
#
loop_
_entity.id
_entity.type
_entity.pdbx_description
1 polymer ?
#
loop_
_entity_poly.entity_id
_entity_poly.type
_entity_poly.pdbx_seq_one_letter_code
_entity_poly.pdbx_strand_id
1 'polypeptide(L)'
;STHCISSAASDVYKRQTWASTEWKRFFAEHFDKKFFKDQSNKKYWEAIQNVADEEIWSIRKTLKNKLITYIKNQYKTNWLKNQGDPAKVVSILDKINPNALLIGFGRRFATYKRAHLLFTDLDRLAKIVNNEQYPIQFVFTGKAHPADGGGQGLIKHIVEISRRPEFLGKIIFLENYDMRLARHLIAGVDVWLNTPTRPLEASGTSGEKAEMNGVLNFSVLDGWWYEGYKQGAGWALTDKRTYENQQYQDQLDAATIYHILETEIIPTYYARNSKGYSPEWIQYIKNSMSEIAPDYTMKRMLDDYIDRFYNKLATRSAHLHENGFAEAKAIAAWKEEVAEHWDSFQVESFTCSQDLAIDGPVVGKEYNFNLAVSYTH
;
A
#
# COMPACT_ATOMS: atom_id res chain seq x y z
N SER A 1 5.41 -16.29 -5.15
CA SER A 1 5.11 -16.02 -3.76
C SER A 1 3.63 -15.68 -3.56
N THR A 2 3.07 -16.11 -2.45
CA THR A 2 1.65 -16.01 -2.11
C THR A 2 1.16 -14.55 -1.98
N HIS A 3 2.06 -13.61 -1.72
CA HIS A 3 1.74 -12.20 -1.54
C HIS A 3 1.33 -11.48 -2.84
N CYS A 4 1.99 -11.77 -3.95
CA CYS A 4 1.68 -11.19 -5.25
C CYS A 4 0.25 -11.50 -5.73
N ILE A 5 -0.22 -12.70 -5.41
CA ILE A 5 -1.54 -13.19 -5.78
C ILE A 5 -2.66 -12.49 -4.99
N SER A 6 -2.42 -12.24 -3.70
CA SER A 6 -3.37 -11.57 -2.81
C SER A 6 -3.59 -10.10 -3.17
N SER A 7 -2.53 -9.35 -3.53
CA SER A 7 -2.64 -7.94 -3.94
C SER A 7 -3.36 -7.78 -5.27
N ALA A 8 -3.16 -8.73 -6.19
CA ALA A 8 -3.79 -8.70 -7.50
C ALA A 8 -5.31 -8.92 -7.46
N ALA A 9 -5.83 -9.74 -6.55
CA ALA A 9 -7.27 -10.00 -6.43
C ALA A 9 -8.14 -8.77 -6.18
N SER A 10 -7.58 -7.69 -5.63
CA SER A 10 -8.29 -6.44 -5.36
C SER A 10 -8.25 -5.43 -6.51
N ASP A 11 -7.56 -5.74 -7.61
CA ASP A 11 -7.38 -4.81 -8.74
C ASP A 11 -8.63 -4.59 -9.59
N VAL A 12 -9.59 -5.50 -9.57
CA VAL A 12 -10.84 -5.42 -10.35
C VAL A 12 -11.57 -4.09 -10.12
N TYR A 13 -11.60 -3.62 -8.87
CA TYR A 13 -12.27 -2.38 -8.49
C TYR A 13 -11.40 -1.13 -8.60
N LYS A 14 -10.09 -1.27 -8.74
CA LYS A 14 -9.16 -0.14 -8.57
C LYS A 14 -9.26 0.86 -9.72
N ARG A 15 -9.24 0.43 -10.97
CA ARG A 15 -9.12 1.34 -12.11
C ARG A 15 -10.42 1.98 -12.55
N GLN A 16 -11.49 1.21 -12.67
CA GLN A 16 -12.78 1.79 -13.09
C GLN A 16 -13.38 2.65 -12.00
N THR A 17 -13.09 2.33 -10.73
CA THR A 17 -13.70 2.98 -9.57
C THR A 17 -12.78 4.00 -8.89
N TRP A 18 -11.46 3.78 -8.86
CA TRP A 18 -10.52 4.54 -8.03
C TRP A 18 -9.70 5.58 -8.80
N ALA A 19 -9.39 5.37 -10.08
CA ALA A 19 -8.81 6.43 -10.89
C ALA A 19 -9.81 7.58 -11.05
N SER A 20 -9.38 8.81 -10.74
CA SER A 20 -10.21 10.00 -10.87
C SER A 20 -10.60 10.28 -12.32
N THR A 21 -11.64 11.09 -12.52
CA THR A 21 -12.07 11.50 -13.87
C THR A 21 -10.96 12.26 -14.58
N GLU A 22 -10.18 13.05 -13.86
CA GLU A 22 -9.05 13.81 -14.39
C GLU A 22 -7.98 12.87 -14.95
N TRP A 23 -7.58 11.85 -14.21
CA TRP A 23 -6.61 10.86 -14.67
C TRP A 23 -7.13 9.99 -15.80
N LYS A 24 -8.42 9.62 -15.79
CA LYS A 24 -9.03 8.89 -16.92
C LYS A 24 -8.99 9.69 -18.21
N ARG A 25 -9.27 11.00 -18.14
CA ARG A 25 -9.17 11.89 -19.28
C ARG A 25 -7.73 12.00 -19.76
N PHE A 26 -6.79 12.23 -18.87
CA PHE A 26 -5.38 12.28 -19.17
C PHE A 26 -4.87 11.00 -19.89
N PHE A 27 -5.24 9.82 -19.40
CA PHE A 27 -4.88 8.57 -20.07
C PHE A 27 -5.51 8.44 -21.46
N ALA A 28 -6.73 8.92 -21.65
CA ALA A 28 -7.38 8.90 -22.94
C ALA A 28 -6.74 9.86 -23.96
N GLU A 29 -6.18 10.97 -23.50
CA GLU A 29 -5.55 11.99 -24.32
C GLU A 29 -4.10 11.67 -24.70
N HIS A 30 -3.33 11.09 -23.78
CA HIS A 30 -1.88 10.92 -23.94
C HIS A 30 -1.41 9.49 -24.18
N PHE A 31 -2.22 8.48 -23.81
CA PHE A 31 -1.80 7.10 -23.93
C PHE A 31 -2.36 6.45 -25.20
N ASP A 32 -1.77 5.33 -25.61
CA ASP A 32 -2.23 4.58 -26.77
C ASP A 32 -3.72 4.22 -26.66
N LYS A 33 -4.45 4.26 -27.75
CA LYS A 33 -5.88 3.90 -27.82
C LYS A 33 -6.20 2.50 -27.30
N LYS A 34 -5.22 1.59 -27.31
CA LYS A 34 -5.33 0.23 -26.79
C LYS A 34 -5.11 0.17 -25.26
N PHE A 35 -4.66 1.25 -24.64
CA PHE A 35 -4.38 1.29 -23.20
C PHE A 35 -5.54 0.77 -22.34
N PHE A 36 -6.77 1.17 -22.62
CA PHE A 36 -7.94 0.70 -21.87
C PHE A 36 -8.29 -0.77 -22.10
N LYS A 37 -7.72 -1.41 -23.12
CA LYS A 37 -7.87 -2.85 -23.39
C LYS A 37 -6.74 -3.67 -22.79
N ASP A 38 -5.53 -3.11 -22.75
CA ASP A 38 -4.33 -3.79 -22.26
C ASP A 38 -3.48 -2.84 -21.41
N GLN A 39 -3.86 -2.70 -20.16
CA GLN A 39 -3.19 -1.81 -19.20
C GLN A 39 -1.95 -2.46 -18.55
N SER A 40 -1.66 -3.73 -18.81
CA SER A 40 -0.43 -4.39 -18.35
C SER A 40 0.78 -4.10 -19.26
N ASN A 41 0.55 -3.50 -20.42
CA ASN A 41 1.62 -3.18 -21.35
C ASN A 41 2.38 -1.92 -20.89
N LYS A 42 3.59 -2.10 -20.39
CA LYS A 42 4.46 -1.04 -19.86
C LYS A 42 4.68 0.11 -20.85
N LYS A 43 4.79 -0.19 -22.14
CA LYS A 43 5.02 0.81 -23.19
C LYS A 43 3.94 1.90 -23.24
N TYR A 44 2.69 1.56 -22.89
CA TYR A 44 1.62 2.57 -22.87
C TYR A 44 1.79 3.55 -21.72
N TRP A 45 2.31 3.08 -20.58
CA TRP A 45 2.57 3.93 -19.41
C TRP A 45 3.80 4.82 -19.59
N GLU A 46 4.80 4.39 -20.38
CA GLU A 46 5.99 5.18 -20.68
C GLU A 46 5.66 6.52 -21.34
N ALA A 47 4.50 6.62 -22.00
CA ALA A 47 4.03 7.87 -22.59
C ALA A 47 3.96 9.04 -21.59
N ILE A 48 3.74 8.77 -20.30
CA ILE A 48 3.69 9.81 -19.27
C ILE A 48 5.01 10.56 -19.13
N GLN A 49 6.14 9.92 -19.45
CA GLN A 49 7.46 10.56 -19.36
C GLN A 49 7.59 11.75 -20.30
N ASN A 50 6.86 11.77 -21.41
CA ASN A 50 6.90 12.83 -22.42
C ASN A 50 5.84 13.92 -22.21
N VAL A 51 4.98 13.80 -21.19
CA VAL A 51 3.94 14.80 -20.90
C VAL A 51 4.56 15.96 -20.12
N ALA A 52 4.07 17.17 -20.36
CA ALA A 52 4.50 18.36 -19.66
C ALA A 52 4.22 18.27 -18.15
N ASP A 53 5.19 18.65 -17.35
CA ASP A 53 5.10 18.59 -15.88
C ASP A 53 3.94 19.45 -15.33
N GLU A 54 3.69 20.57 -15.98
CA GLU A 54 2.60 21.49 -15.62
C GLU A 54 1.23 20.84 -15.68
N GLU A 55 1.02 19.95 -16.63
CA GLU A 55 -0.26 19.26 -16.78
C GLU A 55 -0.48 18.29 -15.62
N ILE A 56 0.54 17.48 -15.29
CA ILE A 56 0.51 16.57 -14.15
C ILE A 56 0.28 17.35 -12.84
N TRP A 57 1.00 18.45 -12.67
CA TRP A 57 0.85 19.31 -11.51
C TRP A 57 -0.56 19.91 -11.41
N SER A 58 -1.14 20.35 -12.53
CA SER A 58 -2.49 20.88 -12.61
C SER A 58 -3.53 19.85 -12.17
N ILE A 59 -3.42 18.60 -12.62
CA ILE A 59 -4.29 17.51 -12.20
C ILE A 59 -4.17 17.30 -10.68
N ARG A 60 -2.96 17.22 -10.15
CA ARG A 60 -2.72 17.05 -8.71
C ARG A 60 -3.35 18.19 -7.88
N LYS A 61 -3.14 19.44 -8.30
CA LYS A 61 -3.78 20.61 -7.66
C LYS A 61 -5.30 20.54 -7.68
N THR A 62 -5.86 20.16 -8.81
CA THR A 62 -7.32 20.02 -8.96
C THR A 62 -7.87 18.98 -7.99
N LEU A 63 -7.25 17.80 -7.90
CA LEU A 63 -7.67 16.73 -7.01
C LEU A 63 -7.49 17.09 -5.53
N LYS A 64 -6.39 17.76 -5.18
CA LYS A 64 -6.18 18.29 -3.83
C LYS A 64 -7.26 19.31 -3.44
N ASN A 65 -7.57 20.25 -4.31
CA ASN A 65 -8.62 21.24 -4.05
C ASN A 65 -10.00 20.61 -3.86
N LYS A 66 -10.33 19.57 -4.64
CA LYS A 66 -11.56 18.79 -4.44
C LYS A 66 -11.60 18.12 -3.07
N LEU A 67 -10.47 17.53 -2.63
CA LEU A 67 -10.36 16.95 -1.30
C LEU A 67 -10.51 18.00 -0.21
N ILE A 68 -9.84 19.14 -0.31
CA ILE A 68 -9.92 20.23 0.66
C ILE A 68 -11.34 20.77 0.77
N THR A 69 -12.02 20.96 -0.35
CA THR A 69 -13.43 21.36 -0.37
C THR A 69 -14.30 20.31 0.34
N TYR A 70 -14.06 19.04 0.08
CA TYR A 70 -14.75 17.95 0.76
C TYR A 70 -14.51 17.97 2.26
N ILE A 71 -13.26 18.11 2.71
CA ILE A 71 -12.88 18.20 4.12
C ILE A 71 -13.61 19.36 4.81
N LYS A 72 -13.56 20.55 4.20
CA LYS A 72 -14.22 21.75 4.74
C LYS A 72 -15.73 21.56 4.90
N ASN A 73 -16.37 20.93 3.93
CA ASN A 73 -17.81 20.64 3.98
C ASN A 73 -18.14 19.58 5.05
N GLN A 74 -17.33 18.53 5.18
CA GLN A 74 -17.49 17.51 6.21
C GLN A 74 -17.37 18.09 7.62
N TYR A 75 -16.37 18.93 7.86
CA TYR A 75 -16.20 19.60 9.14
C TYR A 75 -17.40 20.47 9.49
N LYS A 76 -17.88 21.30 8.57
CA LYS A 76 -19.08 22.13 8.78
C LYS A 76 -20.29 21.26 9.13
N THR A 77 -20.54 20.20 8.37
CA THR A 77 -21.72 19.35 8.56
C THR A 77 -21.68 18.57 9.85
N ASN A 78 -20.55 17.94 10.17
CA ASN A 78 -20.41 17.13 11.38
C ASN A 78 -20.44 17.99 12.63
N TRP A 79 -19.84 19.17 12.58
CA TRP A 79 -19.83 20.11 13.70
C TRP A 79 -21.22 20.62 14.05
N LEU A 80 -22.00 21.01 13.05
CA LEU A 80 -23.39 21.45 13.22
C LEU A 80 -24.25 20.36 13.85
N LYS A 81 -24.01 19.08 13.48
CA LYS A 81 -24.73 17.93 14.06
C LYS A 81 -24.35 17.67 15.53
N ASN A 82 -23.09 17.87 15.88
CA ASN A 82 -22.54 17.52 17.20
C ASN A 82 -22.60 18.70 18.18
N GLN A 83 -23.23 19.82 17.84
CA GLN A 83 -23.38 21.03 18.66
C GLN A 83 -22.03 21.53 19.26
N GLY A 84 -20.96 21.40 18.48
CA GLY A 84 -19.64 21.86 18.91
C GLY A 84 -19.51 23.39 18.90
N ASP A 85 -18.37 23.89 19.42
CA ASP A 85 -18.07 25.31 19.40
C ASP A 85 -17.79 25.82 17.97
N PRO A 86 -18.62 26.71 17.39
CA PRO A 86 -18.45 27.21 16.03
C PRO A 86 -17.10 27.90 15.80
N ALA A 87 -16.53 28.55 16.82
CA ALA A 87 -15.26 29.26 16.71
C ALA A 87 -14.10 28.30 16.43
N LYS A 88 -14.14 27.10 17.02
CA LYS A 88 -13.15 26.05 16.71
C LYS A 88 -13.24 25.55 15.29
N VAL A 89 -14.44 25.43 14.73
CA VAL A 89 -14.61 25.04 13.31
C VAL A 89 -13.97 26.07 12.41
N VAL A 90 -14.29 27.34 12.61
CA VAL A 90 -13.71 28.42 11.80
C VAL A 90 -12.19 28.37 11.89
N SER A 91 -11.64 28.26 13.11
CA SER A 91 -10.19 28.15 13.32
C SER A 91 -9.54 26.97 12.59
N ILE A 92 -10.20 25.79 12.56
CA ILE A 92 -9.69 24.64 11.80
C ILE A 92 -9.75 24.89 10.30
N LEU A 93 -10.89 25.39 9.82
CA LEU A 93 -11.11 25.63 8.39
C LEU A 93 -10.16 26.67 7.80
N ASP A 94 -9.81 27.69 8.58
CA ASP A 94 -8.85 28.74 8.17
C ASP A 94 -7.42 28.21 8.11
N LYS A 95 -7.09 27.22 8.92
CA LYS A 95 -5.75 26.59 8.93
C LYS A 95 -5.56 25.54 7.81
N ILE A 96 -6.62 25.07 7.15
CA ILE A 96 -6.49 24.12 6.04
C ILE A 96 -5.93 24.86 4.82
N ASN A 97 -4.68 24.54 4.51
CA ASN A 97 -3.88 25.22 3.49
C ASN A 97 -3.79 24.38 2.20
N PRO A 98 -4.36 24.85 1.06
CA PRO A 98 -4.29 24.13 -0.20
C PRO A 98 -2.86 24.01 -0.79
N ASN A 99 -1.93 24.82 -0.32
CA ASN A 99 -0.54 24.81 -0.76
C ASN A 99 0.37 23.96 0.13
N ALA A 100 -0.14 23.47 1.27
CA ALA A 100 0.61 22.59 2.15
C ALA A 100 0.82 21.21 1.51
N LEU A 101 1.95 20.56 1.84
CA LEU A 101 2.12 19.14 1.59
C LEU A 101 1.08 18.37 2.40
N LEU A 102 0.27 17.55 1.74
CA LEU A 102 -0.84 16.85 2.37
C LEU A 102 -0.58 15.34 2.38
N ILE A 103 -0.48 14.76 3.58
CA ILE A 103 -0.23 13.33 3.78
C ILE A 103 -1.49 12.66 4.33
N GLY A 104 -1.91 11.58 3.68
CA GLY A 104 -3.11 10.83 4.05
C GLY A 104 -2.80 9.49 4.70
N PHE A 105 -3.59 9.16 5.73
CA PHE A 105 -3.65 7.86 6.36
C PHE A 105 -5.13 7.46 6.49
N GLY A 106 -5.56 6.49 5.69
CA GLY A 106 -6.96 6.07 5.66
C GLY A 106 -7.12 4.56 5.61
N ARG A 107 -7.58 3.95 6.72
CA ARG A 107 -7.71 2.50 6.81
C ARG A 107 -8.52 2.05 8.02
N ARG A 108 -8.79 0.73 8.10
CA ARG A 108 -9.28 0.14 9.36
C ARG A 108 -8.23 0.33 10.45
N PHE A 109 -8.66 0.83 11.59
CA PHE A 109 -7.83 0.94 12.78
C PHE A 109 -7.74 -0.43 13.46
N ALA A 110 -6.58 -1.02 13.38
CA ALA A 110 -6.15 -2.21 14.10
C ALA A 110 -4.72 -1.96 14.59
N THR A 111 -4.33 -2.56 15.71
CA THR A 111 -3.05 -2.27 16.37
C THR A 111 -1.85 -2.45 15.45
N TYR A 112 -1.82 -3.53 14.66
CA TYR A 112 -0.71 -3.80 13.74
C TYR A 112 -0.56 -2.78 12.60
N LYS A 113 -1.60 -1.98 12.32
CA LYS A 113 -1.54 -0.88 11.34
C LYS A 113 -0.78 0.33 11.85
N ARG A 114 -0.52 0.38 13.15
CA ARG A 114 0.34 1.34 13.84
C ARG A 114 0.05 2.81 13.51
N ALA A 115 -1.22 3.19 13.50
CA ALA A 115 -1.61 4.59 13.27
C ALA A 115 -0.97 5.58 14.26
N HIS A 116 -0.45 5.09 15.40
CA HIS A 116 0.20 5.87 16.44
C HIS A 116 1.65 6.24 16.13
N LEU A 117 2.32 5.62 15.16
CA LEU A 117 3.76 5.85 14.95
C LEU A 117 4.12 7.32 14.75
N LEU A 118 3.32 8.07 14.00
CA LEU A 118 3.54 9.49 13.78
C LEU A 118 3.45 10.33 15.08
N PHE A 119 2.87 9.79 16.14
CA PHE A 119 2.66 10.45 17.42
C PHE A 119 3.62 9.98 18.52
N THR A 120 4.65 9.26 18.16
CA THR A 120 5.65 8.73 19.10
C THR A 120 6.52 9.84 19.68
N ASP A 121 6.84 10.87 18.88
CA ASP A 121 7.57 12.07 19.29
C ASP A 121 6.77 13.32 18.91
N LEU A 122 5.94 13.78 19.84
CA LEU A 122 5.05 14.92 19.61
C LEU A 122 5.79 16.25 19.49
N ASP A 123 6.92 16.42 20.15
CA ASP A 123 7.72 17.64 20.07
C ASP A 123 8.35 17.78 18.67
N ARG A 124 8.88 16.69 18.13
CA ARG A 124 9.42 16.67 16.76
C ARG A 124 8.31 16.87 15.73
N LEU A 125 7.18 16.19 15.91
CA LEU A 125 6.02 16.36 15.05
C LEU A 125 5.51 17.80 15.07
N ALA A 126 5.43 18.43 16.24
CA ALA A 126 5.01 19.83 16.37
C ALA A 126 5.94 20.78 15.61
N LYS A 127 7.24 20.57 15.66
CA LYS A 127 8.22 21.36 14.88
C LYS A 127 8.00 21.20 13.37
N ILE A 128 7.74 19.98 12.91
CA ILE A 128 7.49 19.67 11.50
C ILE A 128 6.21 20.39 11.02
N VAL A 129 5.08 20.22 11.72
CA VAL A 129 3.78 20.73 11.25
C VAL A 129 3.59 22.23 11.43
N ASN A 130 4.40 22.88 12.29
CA ASN A 130 4.36 24.31 12.50
C ASN A 130 5.47 25.09 11.76
N ASN A 131 6.15 24.44 10.85
CA ASN A 131 7.10 25.13 9.96
C ASN A 131 6.32 25.93 8.91
N GLU A 132 6.39 27.26 9.02
CA GLU A 132 5.66 28.18 8.11
C GLU A 132 6.25 28.20 6.70
N GLN A 133 7.54 27.94 6.55
CA GLN A 133 8.22 27.90 5.25
C GLN A 133 7.84 26.64 4.46
N TYR A 134 7.64 25.52 5.16
CA TYR A 134 7.33 24.23 4.56
C TYR A 134 6.07 23.61 5.21
N PRO A 135 4.89 24.21 4.98
CA PRO A 135 3.66 23.78 5.65
C PRO A 135 3.27 22.36 5.26
N ILE A 136 3.02 21.53 6.27
CA ILE A 136 2.59 20.15 6.11
C ILE A 136 1.35 19.88 6.95
N GLN A 137 0.44 19.09 6.40
CA GLN A 137 -0.79 18.67 7.08
C GLN A 137 -1.01 17.17 6.90
N PHE A 138 -1.54 16.53 7.93
CA PHE A 138 -1.86 15.11 7.92
C PHE A 138 -3.36 14.91 8.04
N VAL A 139 -3.91 14.03 7.21
CA VAL A 139 -5.33 13.65 7.25
C VAL A 139 -5.44 12.19 7.61
N PHE A 140 -6.01 11.94 8.78
CA PHE A 140 -6.33 10.61 9.28
C PHE A 140 -7.81 10.32 9.13
N THR A 141 -8.16 9.11 8.76
CA THR A 141 -9.53 8.61 8.75
C THR A 141 -9.56 7.10 8.85
N GLY A 142 -10.63 6.56 9.36
CA GLY A 142 -10.82 5.12 9.46
C GLY A 142 -11.92 4.74 10.43
N LYS A 143 -12.10 3.42 10.58
CA LYS A 143 -13.03 2.83 11.54
C LYS A 143 -12.34 1.68 12.27
N ALA A 144 -12.64 1.50 13.53
CA ALA A 144 -12.30 0.31 14.30
C ALA A 144 -13.49 -0.65 14.32
N HIS A 145 -13.22 -1.94 14.44
CA HIS A 145 -14.30 -2.90 14.69
C HIS A 145 -14.95 -2.61 16.06
N PRO A 146 -16.27 -2.76 16.22
CA PRO A 146 -16.94 -2.51 17.51
C PRO A 146 -16.39 -3.31 18.69
N ALA A 147 -15.83 -4.50 18.43
CA ALA A 147 -15.20 -5.35 19.44
C ALA A 147 -13.68 -5.09 19.60
N ASP A 148 -13.07 -4.16 18.83
CA ASP A 148 -11.65 -3.84 18.88
C ASP A 148 -11.41 -2.58 19.73
N GLY A 149 -11.29 -2.78 21.04
CA GLY A 149 -11.01 -1.68 21.99
C GLY A 149 -9.66 -0.99 21.73
N GLY A 150 -8.66 -1.73 21.25
CA GLY A 150 -7.35 -1.18 20.89
C GLY A 150 -7.44 -0.20 19.70
N GLY A 151 -8.13 -0.60 18.64
CA GLY A 151 -8.38 0.26 17.48
C GLY A 151 -9.21 1.49 17.82
N GLN A 152 -10.21 1.36 18.68
CA GLN A 152 -10.99 2.49 19.19
C GLN A 152 -10.12 3.45 20.04
N GLY A 153 -9.24 2.91 20.87
CA GLY A 153 -8.28 3.68 21.66
C GLY A 153 -7.33 4.50 20.79
N LEU A 154 -6.85 3.95 19.68
CA LEU A 154 -6.03 4.66 18.69
C LEU A 154 -6.77 5.84 18.07
N ILE A 155 -8.03 5.65 17.67
CA ILE A 155 -8.86 6.74 17.13
C ILE A 155 -9.00 7.85 18.17
N LYS A 156 -9.37 7.50 19.40
CA LYS A 156 -9.51 8.46 20.51
C LYS A 156 -8.22 9.26 20.71
N HIS A 157 -7.09 8.59 20.78
CA HIS A 157 -5.78 9.21 20.96
C HIS A 157 -5.45 10.23 19.86
N ILE A 158 -5.66 9.87 18.59
CA ILE A 158 -5.40 10.78 17.47
C ILE A 158 -6.33 11.98 17.50
N VAL A 159 -7.61 11.77 17.81
CA VAL A 159 -8.59 12.86 17.94
C VAL A 159 -8.21 13.83 19.08
N GLU A 160 -7.74 13.30 20.21
CA GLU A 160 -7.27 14.13 21.33
C GLU A 160 -6.05 14.98 20.94
N ILE A 161 -5.07 14.39 20.26
CA ILE A 161 -3.89 15.11 19.76
C ILE A 161 -4.30 16.18 18.73
N SER A 162 -5.18 15.87 17.80
CA SER A 162 -5.63 16.81 16.76
C SER A 162 -6.29 18.07 17.31
N ARG A 163 -6.75 18.03 18.57
CA ARG A 163 -7.39 19.15 19.28
C ARG A 163 -6.43 20.03 20.07
N ARG A 164 -5.18 19.60 20.24
CA ARG A 164 -4.15 20.40 20.93
C ARG A 164 -3.81 21.65 20.12
N PRO A 165 -3.49 22.78 20.76
CA PRO A 165 -3.21 24.04 20.06
C PRO A 165 -2.14 23.93 18.97
N GLU A 166 -1.06 23.18 19.23
CA GLU A 166 0.06 22.98 18.32
C GLU A 166 -0.29 22.14 17.09
N PHE A 167 -1.34 21.31 17.17
CA PHE A 167 -1.77 20.42 16.10
C PHE A 167 -3.08 20.82 15.43
N LEU A 168 -3.77 21.81 15.96
CA LEU A 168 -5.08 22.23 15.48
C LEU A 168 -5.01 22.69 14.03
N GLY A 169 -5.77 21.99 13.15
CA GLY A 169 -5.78 22.23 11.71
C GLY A 169 -4.54 21.69 10.97
N LYS A 170 -3.58 21.08 11.69
CA LYS A 170 -2.38 20.42 11.12
C LYS A 170 -2.53 18.90 11.09
N ILE A 171 -3.06 18.34 12.19
CA ILE A 171 -3.50 16.95 12.27
C ILE A 171 -5.01 16.95 12.16
N ILE A 172 -5.54 16.42 11.07
CA ILE A 172 -6.97 16.44 10.74
C ILE A 172 -7.50 15.01 10.85
N PHE A 173 -8.50 14.78 11.69
CA PHE A 173 -9.20 13.50 11.74
C PHE A 173 -10.59 13.65 11.09
N LEU A 174 -10.87 12.82 10.06
CA LEU A 174 -12.15 12.78 9.37
C LEU A 174 -12.96 11.58 9.83
N GLU A 175 -14.14 11.86 10.34
CA GLU A 175 -15.11 10.85 10.77
C GLU A 175 -15.83 10.18 9.59
N ASN A 176 -16.52 9.09 9.88
CA ASN A 176 -17.41 8.39 8.95
C ASN A 176 -16.71 7.90 7.65
N TYR A 177 -15.54 7.29 7.82
CA TYR A 177 -14.82 6.68 6.69
C TYR A 177 -15.73 5.77 5.86
N ASP A 178 -15.97 6.15 4.63
CA ASP A 178 -16.77 5.46 3.63
C ASP A 178 -16.11 5.49 2.24
N MET A 179 -16.74 4.90 1.24
CA MET A 179 -16.23 4.86 -0.14
C MET A 179 -16.09 6.25 -0.77
N ARG A 180 -16.98 7.20 -0.41
CA ARG A 180 -16.95 8.56 -0.94
C ARG A 180 -15.77 9.33 -0.39
N LEU A 181 -15.56 9.30 0.93
CA LEU A 181 -14.40 9.90 1.57
C LEU A 181 -13.10 9.26 1.07
N ALA A 182 -13.06 7.92 0.98
CA ALA A 182 -11.90 7.19 0.50
C ALA A 182 -11.47 7.62 -0.91
N ARG A 183 -12.40 7.82 -1.84
CA ARG A 183 -12.11 8.29 -3.20
C ARG A 183 -11.49 9.68 -3.22
N HIS A 184 -12.02 10.62 -2.41
CA HIS A 184 -11.46 11.96 -2.33
C HIS A 184 -10.06 11.95 -1.70
N LEU A 185 -9.89 11.21 -0.62
CA LEU A 185 -8.63 11.15 0.12
C LEU A 185 -7.51 10.52 -0.73
N ILE A 186 -7.76 9.34 -1.27
CA ILE A 186 -6.79 8.58 -2.08
C ILE A 186 -6.36 9.35 -3.33
N ALA A 187 -7.27 10.14 -3.92
CA ALA A 187 -6.94 10.94 -5.09
C ALA A 187 -6.35 12.31 -4.75
N GLY A 188 -6.66 12.87 -3.58
CA GLY A 188 -6.40 14.27 -3.27
C GLY A 188 -5.18 14.56 -2.41
N VAL A 189 -4.66 13.59 -1.63
CA VAL A 189 -3.42 13.79 -0.87
C VAL A 189 -2.19 13.72 -1.76
N ASP A 190 -1.07 14.25 -1.32
CA ASP A 190 0.20 14.19 -2.07
C ASP A 190 0.97 12.91 -1.78
N VAL A 191 0.90 12.45 -0.53
CA VAL A 191 1.56 11.22 -0.06
C VAL A 191 0.56 10.33 0.66
N TRP A 192 0.64 9.05 0.41
CA TRP A 192 -0.12 8.00 1.09
C TRP A 192 0.77 7.27 2.08
N LEU A 193 0.49 7.45 3.38
CA LEU A 193 1.27 6.88 4.46
C LEU A 193 0.72 5.51 4.88
N ASN A 194 1.63 4.54 5.03
CA ASN A 194 1.32 3.17 5.43
C ASN A 194 2.36 2.62 6.39
N THR A 195 1.94 2.26 7.60
CA THR A 195 2.86 1.92 8.69
C THR A 195 2.59 0.56 9.35
N PRO A 196 2.29 -0.52 8.60
CA PRO A 196 1.98 -1.80 9.22
C PRO A 196 3.20 -2.39 9.94
N THR A 197 2.93 -3.25 10.94
CA THR A 197 3.97 -4.10 11.52
C THR A 197 4.30 -5.21 10.52
N ARG A 198 5.58 -5.35 10.16
CA ARG A 198 6.05 -6.46 9.32
C ARG A 198 6.03 -7.79 10.08
N PRO A 199 5.68 -8.90 9.43
CA PRO A 199 5.16 -9.09 8.07
C PRO A 199 3.62 -9.25 8.03
N LEU A 200 2.87 -8.44 8.77
CA LEU A 200 1.44 -8.64 9.00
C LEU A 200 0.53 -8.03 7.91
N GLU A 201 1.06 -7.20 7.03
CA GLU A 201 0.28 -6.65 5.90
C GLU A 201 0.38 -7.56 4.68
N ALA A 202 -0.67 -8.30 4.40
CA ALA A 202 -0.67 -9.25 3.29
C ALA A 202 -0.61 -8.58 1.91
N SER A 203 -1.18 -7.40 1.75
CA SER A 203 -1.24 -6.70 0.47
C SER A 203 -1.16 -5.17 0.61
N GLY A 204 -2.14 -4.50 1.24
CA GLY A 204 -2.15 -3.04 1.40
C GLY A 204 -2.58 -2.28 0.14
N THR A 205 -3.62 -2.73 -0.54
CA THR A 205 -4.08 -2.23 -1.85
C THR A 205 -4.44 -0.74 -1.92
N SER A 206 -4.53 -0.04 -0.78
CA SER A 206 -4.81 1.40 -0.75
C SER A 206 -3.69 2.22 -1.39
N GLY A 207 -2.43 1.80 -1.23
CA GLY A 207 -1.28 2.44 -1.88
C GLY A 207 -1.34 2.34 -3.41
N GLU A 208 -1.73 1.20 -3.97
CA GLU A 208 -1.92 1.03 -5.41
C GLU A 208 -3.04 1.94 -5.96
N LYS A 209 -4.12 2.13 -5.19
CA LYS A 209 -5.21 3.07 -5.55
C LYS A 209 -4.74 4.53 -5.54
N ALA A 210 -3.90 4.88 -4.57
CA ALA A 210 -3.30 6.21 -4.47
C ALA A 210 -2.37 6.47 -5.65
N GLU A 211 -1.51 5.52 -5.98
CA GLU A 211 -0.58 5.58 -7.11
C GLU A 211 -1.29 5.87 -8.44
N MET A 212 -2.43 5.23 -8.71
CA MET A 212 -3.23 5.47 -9.92
C MET A 212 -3.77 6.90 -10.04
N ASN A 213 -3.67 7.68 -8.99
CA ASN A 213 -4.05 9.08 -8.92
C ASN A 213 -2.85 10.02 -8.79
N GLY A 214 -1.64 9.52 -9.04
CA GLY A 214 -0.41 10.31 -8.91
C GLY A 214 -0.08 10.70 -7.47
N VAL A 215 -0.55 9.94 -6.50
CA VAL A 215 -0.20 10.07 -5.09
C VAL A 215 0.98 9.17 -4.80
N LEU A 216 2.03 9.71 -4.20
CA LEU A 216 3.24 8.96 -3.92
C LEU A 216 3.08 8.11 -2.66
N ASN A 217 3.50 6.86 -2.72
CA ASN A 217 3.40 5.94 -1.60
C ASN A 217 4.61 6.08 -0.66
N PHE A 218 4.33 6.18 0.64
CA PHE A 218 5.32 6.15 1.71
C PHE A 218 4.93 5.07 2.70
N SER A 219 5.65 3.97 2.69
CA SER A 219 5.25 2.78 3.44
C SER A 219 6.43 1.99 3.98
N VAL A 220 6.16 1.22 5.03
CA VAL A 220 6.99 0.08 5.41
C VAL A 220 7.05 -0.89 4.24
N LEU A 221 8.21 -1.53 4.02
CA LEU A 221 8.38 -2.59 3.02
C LEU A 221 7.67 -3.87 3.46
N ASP A 222 6.37 -3.89 3.22
CA ASP A 222 5.49 -5.03 3.50
C ASP A 222 4.34 -5.04 2.48
N GLY A 223 3.70 -6.21 2.30
CA GLY A 223 2.66 -6.39 1.31
C GLY A 223 3.13 -6.06 -0.11
N TRP A 224 2.30 -5.36 -0.88
CA TRP A 224 2.60 -4.99 -2.26
C TRP A 224 3.84 -4.09 -2.40
N TRP A 225 4.11 -3.22 -1.40
CA TRP A 225 5.23 -2.29 -1.47
C TRP A 225 6.59 -2.98 -1.32
N TYR A 226 6.62 -4.17 -0.71
CA TYR A 226 7.82 -5.00 -0.68
C TYR A 226 8.29 -5.41 -2.09
N GLU A 227 7.36 -5.64 -3.00
CA GLU A 227 7.63 -6.03 -4.39
C GLU A 227 7.65 -4.82 -5.32
N GLY A 228 6.80 -3.82 -5.09
CA GLY A 228 6.58 -2.69 -5.98
C GLY A 228 7.49 -1.50 -5.77
N TYR A 229 8.15 -1.38 -4.62
CA TYR A 229 8.98 -0.23 -4.32
C TYR A 229 10.14 -0.09 -5.31
N LYS A 230 10.26 1.14 -5.84
CA LYS A 230 11.41 1.57 -6.64
C LYS A 230 11.89 2.92 -6.14
N GLN A 231 13.21 3.08 -6.07
CA GLN A 231 13.81 4.36 -5.73
C GLN A 231 13.43 5.43 -6.76
N GLY A 232 13.09 6.62 -6.30
CA GLY A 232 12.61 7.69 -7.18
C GLY A 232 11.15 7.57 -7.63
N ALA A 233 10.39 6.62 -7.06
CA ALA A 233 8.96 6.42 -7.36
C ALA A 233 8.07 6.43 -6.10
N GLY A 234 8.63 6.76 -4.96
CA GLY A 234 8.00 6.78 -3.64
C GLY A 234 9.05 6.56 -2.56
N TRP A 235 8.60 6.39 -1.31
CA TRP A 235 9.50 6.21 -0.17
C TRP A 235 9.18 4.95 0.62
N ALA A 236 10.20 4.37 1.22
CA ALA A 236 10.09 3.16 1.99
C ALA A 236 10.96 3.20 3.26
N LEU A 237 10.45 2.58 4.33
CA LEU A 237 11.29 2.21 5.46
C LEU A 237 12.06 0.96 5.03
N THR A 238 13.32 1.13 4.66
CA THR A 238 14.12 0.09 3.99
C THR A 238 14.67 -0.99 4.93
N ASP A 239 14.64 -0.78 6.25
CA ASP A 239 15.01 -1.82 7.19
C ASP A 239 14.00 -2.99 7.13
N LYS A 240 14.49 -4.15 6.73
CA LYS A 240 13.70 -5.38 6.57
C LYS A 240 13.71 -6.27 7.81
N ARG A 241 14.51 -5.92 8.82
CA ARG A 241 14.61 -6.70 10.06
C ARG A 241 13.31 -6.60 10.86
N THR A 242 12.99 -7.66 11.54
CA THR A 242 11.98 -7.73 12.58
C THR A 242 12.65 -7.79 13.95
N TYR A 243 12.05 -7.15 14.93
CA TYR A 243 12.57 -7.10 16.28
C TYR A 243 11.59 -7.82 17.23
N GLU A 244 12.09 -8.56 18.18
CA GLU A 244 11.26 -9.21 19.20
C GLU A 244 10.52 -8.17 20.08
N ASN A 245 11.18 -7.03 20.33
CA ASN A 245 10.60 -5.94 21.09
C ASN A 245 9.85 -4.97 20.15
N GLN A 246 8.52 -5.05 20.15
CA GLN A 246 7.66 -4.21 19.33
C GLN A 246 7.81 -2.71 19.63
N GLN A 247 8.00 -2.34 20.89
CA GLN A 247 8.18 -0.93 21.25
C GLN A 247 9.48 -0.36 20.68
N TYR A 248 10.54 -1.13 20.68
CA TYR A 248 11.81 -0.73 20.06
C TYR A 248 11.66 -0.59 18.55
N GLN A 249 10.97 -1.54 17.91
CA GLN A 249 10.63 -1.47 16.48
C GLN A 249 9.84 -0.20 16.15
N ASP A 250 8.83 0.13 16.97
CA ASP A 250 7.99 1.30 16.76
C ASP A 250 8.79 2.61 16.89
N GLN A 251 9.68 2.71 17.88
CA GLN A 251 10.56 3.86 18.03
C GLN A 251 11.50 4.05 16.85
N LEU A 252 12.10 2.97 16.36
CA LEU A 252 13.01 3.01 15.22
C LEU A 252 12.28 3.38 13.93
N ASP A 253 11.14 2.76 13.67
CA ASP A 253 10.32 3.05 12.49
C ASP A 253 9.79 4.49 12.53
N ALA A 254 9.35 5.00 13.69
CA ALA A 254 8.92 6.38 13.85
C ALA A 254 10.06 7.38 13.59
N ALA A 255 11.24 7.13 14.16
CA ALA A 255 12.42 7.96 13.90
C ALA A 255 12.79 7.98 12.43
N THR A 256 12.68 6.86 11.74
CA THR A 256 12.92 6.73 10.29
C THR A 256 11.87 7.50 9.48
N ILE A 257 10.59 7.45 9.87
CA ILE A 257 9.51 8.23 9.23
C ILE A 257 9.82 9.72 9.32
N TYR A 258 10.14 10.22 10.50
CA TYR A 258 10.48 11.65 10.66
C TYR A 258 11.71 12.03 9.85
N HIS A 259 12.75 11.20 9.86
CA HIS A 259 13.96 11.46 9.10
C HIS A 259 13.67 11.59 7.59
N ILE A 260 12.95 10.63 7.00
CA ILE A 260 12.57 10.66 5.58
C ILE A 260 11.68 11.88 5.27
N LEU A 261 10.74 12.21 6.16
CA LEU A 261 9.93 13.42 5.99
C LEU A 261 10.77 14.69 5.93
N GLU A 262 11.71 14.85 6.87
CA GLU A 262 12.53 16.06 7.02
C GLU A 262 13.61 16.19 5.94
N THR A 263 14.24 15.05 5.52
CA THR A 263 15.41 15.07 4.64
C THR A 263 15.09 14.79 3.17
N GLU A 264 13.96 14.18 2.88
CA GLU A 264 13.62 13.77 1.51
C GLU A 264 12.26 14.33 1.06
N ILE A 265 11.16 13.96 1.70
CA ILE A 265 9.80 14.26 1.21
C ILE A 265 9.53 15.76 1.18
N ILE A 266 9.75 16.44 2.30
CA ILE A 266 9.49 17.88 2.41
C ILE A 266 10.40 18.68 1.47
N PRO A 267 11.73 18.47 1.46
CA PRO A 267 12.60 19.17 0.53
C PRO A 267 12.24 18.95 -0.93
N THR A 268 11.98 17.72 -1.34
CA THR A 268 11.60 17.40 -2.72
C THR A 268 10.31 18.09 -3.14
N TYR A 269 9.29 18.12 -2.26
CA TYR A 269 8.01 18.78 -2.56
C TYR A 269 8.15 20.29 -2.71
N TYR A 270 9.00 20.92 -1.90
CA TYR A 270 9.17 22.37 -1.85
C TYR A 270 10.31 22.92 -2.71
N ALA A 271 11.08 22.06 -3.40
CA ALA A 271 12.07 22.47 -4.40
C ALA A 271 11.37 22.99 -5.67
N ARG A 272 10.57 24.05 -5.53
CA ARG A 272 9.72 24.58 -6.60
C ARG A 272 10.51 25.47 -7.55
N ASN A 273 10.27 25.29 -8.84
CA ASN A 273 10.78 26.15 -9.90
C ASN A 273 9.97 27.46 -10.01
N SER A 274 10.33 28.31 -10.96
CA SER A 274 9.64 29.59 -11.25
C SER A 274 8.17 29.44 -11.64
N LYS A 275 7.74 28.25 -12.07
CA LYS A 275 6.34 27.91 -12.41
C LYS A 275 5.53 27.39 -11.22
N GLY A 276 6.16 27.27 -10.04
CA GLY A 276 5.51 26.94 -8.78
C GLY A 276 5.26 25.45 -8.51
N TYR A 277 5.96 24.56 -9.22
CA TYR A 277 5.98 23.11 -8.94
C TYR A 277 7.40 22.59 -8.81
N SER A 278 7.58 21.43 -8.17
CA SER A 278 8.86 20.72 -8.10
C SER A 278 8.98 19.75 -9.27
N PRO A 279 9.95 19.93 -10.19
CA PRO A 279 10.17 18.97 -11.28
C PRO A 279 10.54 17.59 -10.78
N GLU A 280 11.30 17.48 -9.70
CA GLU A 280 11.67 16.22 -9.09
C GLU A 280 10.43 15.49 -8.54
N TRP A 281 9.51 16.21 -7.88
CA TRP A 281 8.24 15.63 -7.42
C TRP A 281 7.41 15.06 -8.57
N ILE A 282 7.34 15.78 -9.67
CA ILE A 282 6.63 15.31 -10.87
C ILE A 282 7.34 14.09 -11.47
N GLN A 283 8.66 14.05 -11.45
CA GLN A 283 9.40 12.88 -11.92
C GLN A 283 9.12 11.65 -11.07
N TYR A 284 9.01 11.79 -9.74
CA TYR A 284 8.55 10.69 -8.86
C TYR A 284 7.17 10.16 -9.27
N ILE A 285 6.22 11.06 -9.59
CA ILE A 285 4.90 10.67 -10.06
C ILE A 285 4.99 9.92 -11.40
N LYS A 286 5.76 10.43 -12.35
CA LYS A 286 5.98 9.77 -13.65
C LYS A 286 6.59 8.39 -13.49
N ASN A 287 7.61 8.26 -12.65
CA ASN A 287 8.26 6.97 -12.36
C ASN A 287 7.29 5.99 -11.71
N SER A 288 6.57 6.42 -10.69
CA SER A 288 5.56 5.59 -10.01
C SER A 288 4.55 5.04 -11.01
N MET A 289 3.98 5.89 -11.85
CA MET A 289 2.99 5.47 -12.83
C MET A 289 3.55 4.64 -13.98
N SER A 290 4.76 4.92 -14.48
CA SER A 290 5.31 4.19 -15.63
C SER A 290 5.98 2.87 -15.25
N GLU A 291 6.59 2.82 -14.07
CA GLU A 291 7.43 1.68 -13.70
C GLU A 291 6.76 0.69 -12.74
N ILE A 292 5.78 1.14 -11.95
CA ILE A 292 5.12 0.33 -10.93
C ILE A 292 3.70 -0.05 -11.36
N ALA A 293 2.87 0.92 -11.76
CA ALA A 293 1.45 0.69 -12.04
C ALA A 293 1.16 -0.43 -13.06
N PRO A 294 1.94 -0.65 -14.14
CA PRO A 294 1.69 -1.74 -15.08
C PRO A 294 1.67 -3.12 -14.43
N ASP A 295 2.54 -3.35 -13.44
CA ASP A 295 2.71 -4.63 -12.77
C ASP A 295 1.54 -4.94 -11.80
N TYR A 296 0.80 -3.90 -11.37
CA TYR A 296 -0.33 -4.01 -10.43
C TYR A 296 -1.68 -3.81 -11.11
N THR A 297 -1.84 -4.36 -12.32
CA THR A 297 -3.06 -4.23 -13.12
C THR A 297 -3.88 -5.50 -13.11
N MET A 298 -5.21 -5.36 -13.20
CA MET A 298 -6.12 -6.49 -13.33
C MET A 298 -5.78 -7.38 -14.53
N LYS A 299 -5.41 -6.77 -15.65
CA LYS A 299 -5.04 -7.51 -16.88
C LYS A 299 -3.85 -8.44 -16.59
N ARG A 300 -2.77 -7.92 -16.02
CA ARG A 300 -1.58 -8.72 -15.67
C ARG A 300 -1.95 -9.87 -14.71
N MET A 301 -2.75 -9.58 -13.68
CA MET A 301 -3.20 -10.60 -12.74
C MET A 301 -4.01 -11.71 -13.42
N LEU A 302 -4.96 -11.34 -14.27
CA LEU A 302 -5.78 -12.32 -15.01
C LEU A 302 -4.93 -13.19 -15.93
N ASP A 303 -3.99 -12.59 -16.66
CA ASP A 303 -3.08 -13.33 -17.52
C ASP A 303 -2.26 -14.33 -16.70
N ASP A 304 -1.69 -13.91 -15.58
CA ASP A 304 -0.95 -14.81 -14.68
C ASP A 304 -1.82 -15.95 -14.15
N TYR A 305 -3.08 -15.68 -13.77
CA TYR A 305 -3.99 -16.72 -13.28
C TYR A 305 -4.39 -17.68 -14.37
N ILE A 306 -4.69 -17.18 -15.57
CA ILE A 306 -5.04 -18.02 -16.71
C ILE A 306 -3.86 -18.95 -17.06
N ASP A 307 -2.66 -18.38 -17.19
CA ASP A 307 -1.49 -19.15 -17.64
C ASP A 307 -0.96 -20.11 -16.57
N ARG A 308 -0.89 -19.65 -15.32
CA ARG A 308 -0.28 -20.43 -14.24
C ARG A 308 -1.22 -21.46 -13.63
N PHE A 309 -2.52 -21.19 -13.60
CA PHE A 309 -3.48 -22.01 -12.88
C PHE A 309 -4.66 -22.48 -13.73
N TYR A 310 -5.47 -21.58 -14.31
CA TYR A 310 -6.75 -21.94 -14.88
C TYR A 310 -6.62 -22.87 -16.09
N ASN A 311 -5.73 -22.59 -17.02
CA ASN A 311 -5.50 -23.47 -18.18
C ASN A 311 -4.98 -24.85 -17.74
N LYS A 312 -4.04 -24.89 -16.80
CA LYS A 312 -3.49 -26.15 -16.29
C LYS A 312 -4.54 -26.96 -15.53
N LEU A 313 -5.35 -26.28 -14.69
CA LEU A 313 -6.44 -26.93 -13.95
C LEU A 313 -7.53 -27.42 -14.90
N ALA A 314 -7.89 -26.66 -15.93
CA ALA A 314 -8.87 -27.08 -16.93
C ALA A 314 -8.42 -28.33 -17.67
N THR A 315 -7.16 -28.36 -18.14
CA THR A 315 -6.57 -29.54 -18.77
C THR A 315 -6.54 -30.73 -17.83
N ARG A 316 -6.09 -30.53 -16.58
CA ARG A 316 -6.08 -31.58 -15.55
C ARG A 316 -7.49 -32.09 -15.25
N SER A 317 -8.46 -31.19 -15.11
CA SER A 317 -9.86 -31.54 -14.87
C SER A 317 -10.42 -32.37 -16.02
N ALA A 318 -10.20 -31.95 -17.29
CA ALA A 318 -10.65 -32.72 -18.45
C ALA A 318 -10.08 -34.14 -18.42
N HIS A 319 -8.78 -34.27 -18.18
CA HIS A 319 -8.12 -35.59 -18.09
C HIS A 319 -8.69 -36.47 -16.96
N LEU A 320 -8.95 -35.89 -15.78
CA LEU A 320 -9.55 -36.63 -14.67
C LEU A 320 -11.01 -37.08 -14.93
N HIS A 321 -11.73 -36.46 -15.87
CA HIS A 321 -13.07 -36.86 -16.27
C HIS A 321 -13.09 -38.03 -17.27
N GLU A 322 -11.97 -38.30 -17.93
CA GLU A 322 -11.88 -39.37 -18.94
C GLU A 322 -12.17 -40.73 -18.35
N ASN A 323 -12.74 -41.64 -19.18
CA ASN A 323 -13.01 -43.01 -18.82
C ASN A 323 -13.80 -43.18 -17.50
N GLY A 324 -14.79 -42.28 -17.25
CA GLY A 324 -15.62 -42.37 -16.07
C GLY A 324 -14.85 -42.14 -14.76
N PHE A 325 -13.93 -41.19 -14.78
CA PHE A 325 -13.04 -40.81 -13.67
C PHE A 325 -12.03 -41.90 -13.26
N ALA A 326 -11.58 -42.71 -14.20
CA ALA A 326 -10.67 -43.84 -13.89
C ALA A 326 -9.42 -43.40 -13.14
N GLU A 327 -8.73 -42.34 -13.62
CA GLU A 327 -7.53 -41.82 -12.97
C GLU A 327 -7.83 -41.18 -11.59
N ALA A 328 -8.92 -40.44 -11.47
CA ALA A 328 -9.31 -39.84 -10.18
C ALA A 328 -9.58 -40.93 -9.13
N LYS A 329 -10.25 -42.03 -9.53
CA LYS A 329 -10.45 -43.18 -8.66
C LYS A 329 -9.16 -43.90 -8.28
N ALA A 330 -8.23 -44.04 -9.23
CA ALA A 330 -6.94 -44.66 -8.98
C ALA A 330 -6.11 -43.81 -8.01
N ILE A 331 -6.12 -42.47 -8.16
CA ILE A 331 -5.44 -41.54 -7.25
C ILE A 331 -6.06 -41.61 -5.85
N ALA A 332 -7.37 -41.71 -5.75
CA ALA A 332 -8.06 -41.81 -4.47
C ALA A 332 -7.69 -43.12 -3.73
N ALA A 333 -7.73 -44.26 -4.44
CA ALA A 333 -7.35 -45.55 -3.90
C ALA A 333 -5.86 -45.55 -3.46
N TRP A 334 -4.95 -44.98 -4.27
CA TRP A 334 -3.55 -44.86 -3.92
C TRP A 334 -3.36 -44.01 -2.66
N LYS A 335 -4.10 -42.91 -2.51
CA LYS A 335 -4.01 -42.10 -1.31
C LYS A 335 -4.46 -42.83 -0.04
N GLU A 336 -5.52 -43.63 -0.13
CA GLU A 336 -6.00 -44.47 0.96
C GLU A 336 -4.93 -45.51 1.34
N GLU A 337 -4.37 -46.21 0.36
CA GLU A 337 -3.29 -47.19 0.54
C GLU A 337 -2.06 -46.57 1.21
N VAL A 338 -1.63 -45.41 0.71
CA VAL A 338 -0.47 -44.70 1.32
C VAL A 338 -0.78 -44.25 2.74
N ALA A 339 -2.00 -43.78 3.03
CA ALA A 339 -2.38 -43.35 4.38
C ALA A 339 -2.40 -44.52 5.36
N GLU A 340 -2.91 -45.68 4.93
CA GLU A 340 -2.94 -46.91 5.74
C GLU A 340 -1.55 -47.45 6.10
N HIS A 341 -0.59 -47.29 5.18
CA HIS A 341 0.75 -47.82 5.33
C HIS A 341 1.83 -46.76 5.68
N TRP A 342 1.41 -45.51 5.92
CA TRP A 342 2.35 -44.41 6.15
C TRP A 342 3.31 -44.66 7.31
N ASP A 343 2.81 -45.21 8.39
CA ASP A 343 3.61 -45.51 9.61
C ASP A 343 4.56 -46.68 9.43
N SER A 344 4.48 -47.42 8.32
CA SER A 344 5.41 -48.50 7.97
C SER A 344 6.71 -48.01 7.35
N PHE A 345 6.75 -46.73 6.95
CA PHE A 345 7.96 -46.12 6.38
C PHE A 345 8.86 -45.58 7.49
N GLN A 346 10.14 -45.92 7.41
CA GLN A 346 11.19 -45.38 8.31
C GLN A 346 12.28 -44.72 7.49
N VAL A 347 12.70 -43.52 7.93
CA VAL A 347 13.85 -42.85 7.33
C VAL A 347 15.13 -43.46 7.93
N GLU A 348 15.85 -44.22 7.12
CA GLU A 348 17.12 -44.85 7.52
C GLU A 348 18.28 -43.84 7.51
N SER A 349 18.33 -42.99 6.49
CA SER A 349 19.32 -41.92 6.41
C SER A 349 18.86 -40.76 5.58
N PHE A 350 19.30 -39.57 5.96
CA PHE A 350 19.17 -38.34 5.18
C PHE A 350 20.54 -37.67 5.13
N THR A 351 21.18 -37.68 3.98
CA THR A 351 22.52 -37.15 3.81
C THR A 351 22.60 -36.13 2.70
N CYS A 352 23.45 -35.12 2.88
CA CYS A 352 23.77 -34.17 1.83
C CYS A 352 25.13 -34.50 1.25
N SER A 353 25.32 -34.42 -0.06
CA SER A 353 26.59 -34.65 -0.75
C SER A 353 27.67 -33.60 -0.39
N GLN A 354 27.30 -32.54 0.29
CA GLN A 354 28.18 -31.45 0.70
C GLN A 354 28.04 -31.21 2.20
N ASP A 355 29.17 -30.83 2.82
CA ASP A 355 29.15 -30.51 4.24
C ASP A 355 28.47 -29.18 4.50
N LEU A 356 27.30 -29.24 5.15
CA LEU A 356 26.51 -28.08 5.54
C LEU A 356 26.83 -27.57 6.95
N ALA A 357 27.74 -28.25 7.66
CA ALA A 357 27.97 -28.01 9.07
C ALA A 357 28.72 -26.70 9.36
N ILE A 358 29.48 -26.17 8.39
CA ILE A 358 30.33 -25.00 8.60
C ILE A 358 29.65 -23.70 8.13
N ASP A 359 29.00 -23.70 6.95
CA ASP A 359 28.50 -22.46 6.35
C ASP A 359 26.96 -22.42 6.10
N GLY A 360 26.26 -23.52 6.36
CA GLY A 360 24.86 -23.68 6.01
C GLY A 360 24.60 -23.63 4.48
N PRO A 361 23.35 -23.73 4.05
CA PRO A 361 23.01 -23.68 2.62
C PRO A 361 23.17 -22.25 2.07
N VAL A 362 23.88 -22.12 0.95
CA VAL A 362 24.13 -20.85 0.26
C VAL A 362 23.16 -20.69 -0.91
N VAL A 363 22.51 -19.54 -1.01
CA VAL A 363 21.58 -19.23 -2.10
C VAL A 363 22.29 -19.27 -3.46
N GLY A 364 21.71 -19.99 -4.43
CA GLY A 364 22.26 -20.14 -5.79
C GLY A 364 23.21 -21.31 -5.98
N LYS A 365 23.49 -22.11 -4.93
CA LYS A 365 24.20 -23.39 -5.07
C LYS A 365 23.22 -24.55 -5.14
N GLU A 366 23.56 -25.57 -5.95
CA GLU A 366 22.85 -26.84 -5.97
C GLU A 366 23.38 -27.77 -4.87
N TYR A 367 22.46 -28.40 -4.17
CA TYR A 367 22.76 -29.39 -3.12
C TYR A 367 22.03 -30.69 -3.44
N ASN A 368 22.77 -31.81 -3.43
CA ASN A 368 22.22 -33.13 -3.64
C ASN A 368 21.96 -33.79 -2.29
N PHE A 369 20.72 -34.15 -2.03
CA PHE A 369 20.30 -34.88 -0.84
C PHE A 369 19.95 -36.31 -1.20
N ASN A 370 20.41 -37.24 -0.42
CA ASN A 370 20.03 -38.65 -0.48
C ASN A 370 19.18 -39.01 0.74
N LEU A 371 17.96 -39.47 0.46
CA LEU A 371 17.03 -39.99 1.46
C LEU A 371 16.91 -41.48 1.24
N ALA A 372 17.35 -42.29 2.22
CA ALA A 372 17.09 -43.72 2.24
C ALA A 372 15.94 -44.00 3.19
N VAL A 373 14.96 -44.76 2.71
CA VAL A 373 13.81 -45.17 3.51
C VAL A 373 13.69 -46.68 3.47
N SER A 374 13.29 -47.26 4.59
CA SER A 374 12.88 -48.68 4.68
C SER A 374 11.38 -48.77 4.78
N TYR A 375 10.87 -49.89 4.36
CA TYR A 375 9.45 -50.22 4.41
C TYR A 375 9.29 -51.56 5.12
N THR A 376 8.60 -51.59 6.22
CA THR A 376 8.28 -52.82 6.96
C THR A 376 6.86 -53.31 6.59
N HIS A 377 6.80 -54.51 6.09
CA HIS A 377 5.55 -55.19 5.79
C HIS A 377 4.80 -55.55 7.05
#